data_edc1bee89fd99af14f955ef84c6cba4e
#
_entry.id   edc1bee89fd99af14f955ef84c6cba4e
#
_cell.length_a   1.000
_cell.length_b   1.000
_cell.length_c   1.000
_cell.angle_alpha   90.00
_cell.angle_beta   90.00
_cell.angle_gamma   90.00
#
_symmetry.space_group_name_H-M   'P 1'
#
loop_
_entity.id
_entity.type
_entity.pdbx_description
1 polymer ?
#
loop_
_entity_poly.entity_id
_entity_poly.type
_entity_poly.pdbx_seq_one_letter_code
_entity_poly.pdbx_strand_id
1 'polypeptide(L)'
;MTPVEEGLMEKTGLGIQELLCCERSQILAIAQKHGAYNVRVFGSVARGEATPESDIDLLVDYDLEKITPWFPGGLLLDLEQLLNRKVDIVTVDMLKERIRERVLQEAVPL
;
A
#
# COMPACT_ATOMS: atom_id res chain seq x y z
N MET A 1 24.89 -20.00 -4.79
CA MET A 1 24.48 -19.51 -4.89
C MET A 1 23.79 -18.85 -4.96
N THR A 2 23.36 -19.12 -5.53
CA THR A 2 22.58 -18.52 -5.33
C THR A 2 22.21 -17.22 -4.99
N PRO A 3 22.66 -16.58 -4.31
CA PRO A 3 22.31 -15.25 -3.87
C PRO A 3 22.28 -14.22 -4.95
N VAL A 4 22.82 -14.50 -6.02
CA VAL A 4 22.81 -13.60 -7.15
C VAL A 4 21.38 -13.30 -7.58
N GLU A 5 20.56 -14.30 -7.53
CA GLU A 5 19.16 -14.11 -7.92
C GLU A 5 18.47 -13.16 -6.97
N GLU A 6 18.84 -13.26 -5.71
CA GLU A 6 18.24 -12.37 -4.72
C GLU A 6 18.56 -10.92 -5.00
N GLY A 7 19.79 -10.67 -5.41
CA GLY A 7 20.16 -9.32 -5.75
C GLY A 7 19.38 -8.79 -6.93
N LEU A 8 19.09 -9.64 -7.89
CA LEU A 8 18.31 -9.23 -9.03
C LEU A 8 16.91 -8.82 -8.61
N MET A 9 16.32 -9.58 -7.70
CA MET A 9 14.98 -9.28 -7.23
C MET A 9 14.92 -7.91 -6.60
N GLU A 10 15.95 -7.56 -5.88
CA GLU A 10 15.97 -6.28 -5.20
C GLU A 10 15.97 -5.11 -6.16
N LYS A 11 16.42 -5.31 -7.36
CA LYS A 11 16.52 -4.23 -8.32
C LYS A 11 15.20 -3.87 -8.96
N THR A 12 14.20 -4.69 -8.79
CA THR A 12 12.93 -4.46 -9.44
C THR A 12 11.96 -3.63 -8.61
N GLY A 13 12.38 -3.24 -7.41
CA GLY A 13 11.49 -2.48 -6.53
C GLY A 13 10.54 -3.39 -5.78
N LEU A 14 9.62 -2.78 -5.02
CA LEU A 14 8.68 -3.54 -4.24
C LEU A 14 7.54 -4.04 -5.11
N GLY A 15 7.31 -5.34 -5.07
CA GLY A 15 6.16 -5.94 -5.69
C GLY A 15 5.17 -6.39 -4.64
N ILE A 16 4.07 -6.97 -5.11
CA ILE A 16 3.04 -7.45 -4.20
C ILE A 16 3.58 -8.55 -3.27
N GLN A 17 4.50 -9.36 -3.79
CA GLN A 17 5.06 -10.44 -3.00
C GLN A 17 5.87 -9.92 -1.82
N GLU A 18 6.64 -8.89 -2.03
CA GLU A 18 7.44 -8.30 -0.96
C GLU A 18 6.56 -7.69 0.12
N LEU A 19 5.50 -7.01 -0.30
CA LEU A 19 4.59 -6.42 0.66
C LEU A 19 3.89 -7.49 1.50
N LEU A 20 3.47 -8.56 0.86
CA LEU A 20 2.77 -9.63 1.55
C LEU A 20 3.70 -10.42 2.46
N CYS A 21 4.92 -10.61 2.04
CA CYS A 21 5.86 -11.46 2.77
C CYS A 21 6.52 -10.73 3.93
N CYS A 22 7.00 -9.52 3.70
CA CYS A 22 7.95 -8.91 4.62
C CYS A 22 7.39 -7.71 5.37
N GLU A 23 6.52 -6.94 4.74
CA GLU A 23 6.07 -5.68 5.33
C GLU A 23 4.63 -5.71 5.81
N ARG A 24 3.91 -6.78 5.50
CA ARG A 24 2.48 -6.84 5.76
C ARG A 24 2.12 -6.52 7.21
N SER A 25 2.76 -7.19 8.15
CA SER A 25 2.41 -7.00 9.57
C SER A 25 2.62 -5.57 10.01
N GLN A 26 3.71 -4.97 9.56
CA GLN A 26 4.03 -3.60 9.95
C GLN A 26 3.08 -2.62 9.31
N ILE A 27 2.72 -2.84 8.06
CA ILE A 27 1.76 -1.98 7.37
C ILE A 27 0.42 -2.02 8.09
N LEU A 28 -0.04 -3.22 8.42
CA LEU A 28 -1.34 -3.37 9.07
C LEU A 28 -1.35 -2.77 10.48
N ALA A 29 -0.24 -2.91 11.21
CA ALA A 29 -0.16 -2.32 12.54
C ALA A 29 -0.17 -0.80 12.48
N ILE A 30 0.55 -0.23 11.52
CA ILE A 30 0.57 1.21 11.36
C ILE A 30 -0.80 1.72 10.94
N ALA A 31 -1.46 1.01 10.02
CA ALA A 31 -2.80 1.40 9.60
C ALA A 31 -3.75 1.43 10.78
N GLN A 32 -3.72 0.38 11.59
CA GLN A 32 -4.60 0.29 12.75
C GLN A 32 -4.35 1.44 13.73
N LYS A 33 -3.10 1.80 13.92
CA LYS A 33 -2.74 2.90 14.79
C LYS A 33 -3.41 4.20 14.37
N HIS A 34 -3.61 4.39 13.07
CA HIS A 34 -4.22 5.60 12.53
C HIS A 34 -5.70 5.44 12.23
N GLY A 35 -6.31 4.37 12.68
CA GLY A 35 -7.75 4.18 12.51
C GLY A 35 -8.16 3.62 11.16
N ALA A 36 -7.21 3.06 10.41
CA ALA A 36 -7.48 2.47 9.11
C ALA A 36 -7.44 0.95 9.20
N TYR A 37 -8.17 0.30 8.31
CA TYR A 37 -8.23 -1.16 8.29
C TYR A 37 -8.56 -1.61 6.87
N ASN A 38 -8.63 -2.92 6.68
CA ASN A 38 -8.94 -3.52 5.39
C ASN A 38 -8.05 -2.94 4.29
N VAL A 39 -6.73 -3.01 4.55
CA VAL A 39 -5.73 -2.43 3.66
C VAL A 39 -5.57 -3.29 2.43
N ARG A 40 -5.64 -2.67 1.26
CA ARG A 40 -5.51 -3.36 -0.02
C ARG A 40 -4.52 -2.60 -0.89
N VAL A 41 -3.81 -3.34 -1.73
CA VAL A 41 -2.88 -2.74 -2.69
C VAL A 41 -3.54 -2.72 -4.05
N PHE A 42 -3.43 -1.61 -4.76
CA PHE A 42 -3.91 -1.54 -6.14
C PHE A 42 -2.85 -0.83 -6.99
N GLY A 43 -3.14 -0.61 -8.25
CA GLY A 43 -2.22 0.08 -9.13
C GLY A 43 -1.09 -0.81 -9.60
N SER A 44 0.04 -0.18 -9.93
CA SER A 44 1.15 -0.90 -10.57
C SER A 44 1.70 -2.03 -9.72
N VAL A 45 1.77 -1.84 -8.39
CA VAL A 45 2.28 -2.89 -7.51
C VAL A 45 1.37 -4.12 -7.58
N ALA A 46 0.06 -3.90 -7.52
CA ALA A 46 -0.88 -5.01 -7.56
C ALA A 46 -0.83 -5.74 -8.90
N ARG A 47 -0.55 -5.02 -9.97
CA ARG A 47 -0.47 -5.63 -11.30
C ARG A 47 0.88 -6.25 -11.60
N GLY A 48 1.85 -6.11 -10.70
CA GLY A 48 3.19 -6.64 -10.95
C GLY A 48 4.00 -5.81 -11.92
N GLU A 49 3.65 -4.55 -12.09
CA GLU A 49 4.31 -3.65 -13.03
C GLU A 49 5.15 -2.58 -12.35
N ALA A 50 5.33 -2.67 -11.04
CA ALA A 50 6.02 -1.65 -10.29
C ALA A 50 7.51 -1.60 -10.66
N THR A 51 8.03 -0.39 -10.69
CA THR A 51 9.46 -0.13 -10.84
C THR A 51 9.96 0.49 -9.54
N PRO A 52 11.29 0.66 -9.40
CA PRO A 52 11.79 1.32 -8.18
C PRO A 52 11.25 2.73 -7.97
N GLU A 53 10.78 3.39 -9.03
CA GLU A 53 10.21 4.72 -8.92
C GLU A 53 8.69 4.73 -8.77
N SER A 54 8.06 3.58 -8.84
CA SER A 54 6.60 3.52 -8.75
C SER A 54 6.12 3.87 -7.36
N ASP A 55 4.99 4.56 -7.29
CA ASP A 55 4.30 4.78 -6.02
C ASP A 55 3.61 3.49 -5.59
N ILE A 56 3.41 3.36 -4.30
CA ILE A 56 2.64 2.24 -3.75
C ILE A 56 1.25 2.76 -3.46
N ASP A 57 0.27 2.22 -4.16
CA ASP A 57 -1.12 2.66 -4.05
C ASP A 57 -1.88 1.77 -3.10
N LEU A 58 -2.38 2.35 -2.02
CA LEU A 58 -3.12 1.60 -1.00
C LEU A 58 -4.54 2.11 -0.90
N LEU A 59 -5.47 1.18 -0.81
CA LEU A 59 -6.88 1.46 -0.59
C LEU A 59 -7.23 0.97 0.81
N VAL A 60 -7.78 1.86 1.64
CA VAL A 60 -8.08 1.52 3.02
C VAL A 60 -9.50 1.93 3.36
N ASP A 61 -10.05 1.24 4.36
CA ASP A 61 -11.25 1.70 5.05
C ASP A 61 -10.82 2.37 6.34
N TYR A 62 -11.69 3.16 6.94
CA TYR A 62 -11.32 3.86 8.16
C TYR A 62 -12.49 3.96 9.12
N ASP A 63 -12.15 4.11 10.39
CA ASP A 63 -13.12 4.26 11.46
C ASP A 63 -13.18 5.75 11.82
N LEU A 64 -14.30 6.38 11.55
CA LEU A 64 -14.46 7.81 11.80
C LEU A 64 -14.15 8.22 13.23
N GLU A 65 -14.37 7.32 14.17
CA GLU A 65 -14.14 7.63 15.57
C GLU A 65 -12.68 7.54 15.97
N LYS A 66 -11.86 6.90 15.13
CA LYS A 66 -10.46 6.68 15.45
C LYS A 66 -9.50 7.50 14.64
N ILE A 67 -9.94 8.09 13.54
CA ILE A 67 -9.06 8.90 12.72
C ILE A 67 -8.94 10.29 13.30
N THR A 68 -7.85 10.97 12.95
CA THR A 68 -7.63 12.34 13.35
C THR A 68 -7.97 13.26 12.17
N PRO A 69 -8.06 14.59 12.41
CA PRO A 69 -8.28 15.51 11.31
C PRO A 69 -7.18 15.47 10.26
N TRP A 70 -6.02 14.94 10.61
CA TRP A 70 -4.88 14.82 9.68
C TRP A 70 -4.94 13.58 8.81
N PHE A 71 -5.87 12.69 9.09
CA PHE A 71 -5.98 11.47 8.30
C PHE A 71 -6.28 11.81 6.84
N PRO A 72 -5.60 11.15 5.87
CA PRO A 72 -4.64 10.07 6.05
C PRO A 72 -3.18 10.52 6.11
N GLY A 73 -2.91 11.80 6.35
CA GLY A 73 -1.56 12.32 6.27
C GLY A 73 -0.57 11.64 7.20
N GLY A 74 -0.97 11.41 8.46
CA GLY A 74 -0.10 10.73 9.41
C GLY A 74 0.20 9.31 9.00
N LEU A 75 -0.81 8.61 8.53
CA LEU A 75 -0.62 7.24 8.03
C LEU A 75 0.32 7.24 6.84
N LEU A 76 0.14 8.18 5.94
CA LEU A 76 0.98 8.29 4.76
C LEU A 76 2.45 8.45 5.14
N LEU A 77 2.73 9.37 6.05
CA LEU A 77 4.11 9.62 6.45
C LEU A 77 4.75 8.40 7.10
N ASP A 78 4.02 7.74 7.99
CA ASP A 78 4.55 6.57 8.66
C ASP A 78 4.86 5.44 7.67
N LEU A 79 3.98 5.24 6.70
CA LEU A 79 4.20 4.20 5.70
C LEU A 79 5.33 4.55 4.75
N GLU A 80 5.48 5.81 4.39
CA GLU A 80 6.59 6.21 3.55
C GLU A 80 7.92 5.99 4.25
N GLN A 81 7.97 6.21 5.56
CA GLN A 81 9.16 5.95 6.32
C GLN A 81 9.47 4.46 6.40
N LEU A 82 8.45 3.66 6.61
CA LEU A 82 8.63 2.22 6.69
C LEU A 82 9.12 1.64 5.38
N LEU A 83 8.48 2.03 4.29
CA LEU A 83 8.73 1.41 2.99
C LEU A 83 9.83 2.11 2.21
N ASN A 84 10.23 3.29 2.66
CA ASN A 84 11.23 4.08 1.95
C ASN A 84 10.84 4.30 0.50
N ARG A 85 9.55 4.49 0.27
CA ARG A 85 8.95 4.67 -1.04
C ARG A 85 7.81 5.65 -0.93
N LYS A 86 7.46 6.26 -2.04
CA LYS A 86 6.31 7.12 -2.08
C LYS A 86 5.05 6.28 -2.02
N VAL A 87 4.11 6.69 -1.18
CA VAL A 87 2.87 5.96 -0.95
C VAL A 87 1.70 6.87 -1.24
N ASP A 88 0.66 6.33 -1.84
CA ASP A 88 -0.58 7.03 -2.08
C ASP A 88 -1.69 6.27 -1.36
N ILE A 89 -2.45 6.98 -0.53
CA ILE A 89 -3.50 6.34 0.27
C ILE A 89 -4.84 6.91 -0.15
N VAL A 90 -5.74 6.01 -0.50
CA VAL A 90 -7.06 6.35 -1.00
C VAL A 90 -8.10 5.58 -0.21
N THR A 91 -9.24 6.21 0.05
CA THR A 91 -10.39 5.52 0.61
C THR A 91 -11.42 5.34 -0.50
N VAL A 92 -12.37 4.42 -0.27
CA VAL A 92 -13.36 4.11 -1.30
C VAL A 92 -14.18 5.34 -1.67
N ASP A 93 -14.50 6.17 -0.69
CA ASP A 93 -15.30 7.37 -0.93
C ASP A 93 -14.53 8.46 -1.67
N MET A 94 -13.21 8.35 -1.75
CA MET A 94 -12.40 9.27 -2.54
C MET A 94 -12.37 8.89 -4.02
N LEU A 95 -12.76 7.68 -4.35
CA LEU A 95 -12.72 7.20 -5.73
C LEU A 95 -13.92 7.70 -6.50
N LYS A 96 -13.66 8.19 -7.71
CA LYS A 96 -14.74 8.58 -8.61
C LYS A 96 -15.46 7.33 -9.09
N GLU A 97 -16.75 7.47 -9.32
CA GLU A 97 -17.59 6.34 -9.67
C GLU A 97 -17.05 5.56 -10.87
N ARG A 98 -16.50 6.27 -11.85
CA ARG A 98 -16.00 5.62 -13.06
C ARG A 98 -14.87 4.64 -12.79
N ILE A 99 -14.04 4.91 -11.79
CA ILE A 99 -12.87 4.10 -11.55
C ILE A 99 -13.00 3.22 -10.32
N ARG A 100 -14.05 3.46 -9.52
CA ARG A 100 -14.20 2.74 -8.26
C ARG A 100 -14.27 1.24 -8.46
N GLU A 101 -15.11 0.80 -9.37
CA GLU A 101 -15.29 -0.63 -9.58
C GLU A 101 -14.00 -1.27 -10.06
N ARG A 102 -13.30 -0.60 -10.96
CA ARG A 102 -12.06 -1.13 -11.49
C ARG A 102 -11.00 -1.26 -10.37
N VAL A 103 -10.89 -0.24 -9.53
CA VAL A 103 -9.93 -0.28 -8.42
C VAL A 103 -10.29 -1.40 -7.45
N LEU A 104 -11.58 -1.55 -7.14
CA LEU A 104 -12.00 -2.60 -6.22
C LEU A 104 -11.73 -3.98 -6.77
N GLN A 105 -11.89 -4.17 -8.08
CA GLN A 105 -11.60 -5.46 -8.70
C GLN A 105 -10.10 -5.75 -8.73
N GLU A 106 -9.29 -4.72 -8.90
CA GLU A 106 -7.84 -4.85 -8.99
C GLU A 106 -7.18 -5.02 -7.63
N ALA A 107 -7.79 -4.50 -6.59
CA ALA A 107 -7.16 -4.41 -5.27
C ALA A 107 -6.92 -5.79 -4.67
N VAL A 108 -5.75 -5.95 -4.06
CA VAL A 108 -5.33 -7.20 -3.43
C VAL A 108 -5.21 -6.95 -1.93
N PRO A 109 -5.94 -7.69 -1.09
CA PRO A 109 -5.83 -7.50 0.36
C PRO A 109 -4.44 -7.84 0.87
N LEU A 110 -3.98 -7.06 1.82
CA LEU A 110 -2.76 -7.38 2.54
C LEU A 110 -3.01 -8.28 3.72
#